data_7e98e1a46aec66d42fae27b6a3d2d3d6
#
_entry.id   7e98e1a46aec66d42fae27b6a3d2d3d6
#
_cell.length_a   1.000
_cell.length_b   1.000
_cell.length_c   1.000
_cell.angle_alpha   90.00
_cell.angle_beta   90.00
_cell.angle_gamma   90.00
#
_symmetry.space_group_name_H-M   'P 1'
#
loop_
_entity.id
_entity.type
_entity.pdbx_description
1 polymer ?
#
loop_
_entity_poly.entity_id
_entity_poly.type
_entity_poly.pdbx_seq_one_letter_code
_entity_poly.pdbx_strand_id
1 'polypeptide(L)'
;MRGKKLGIALAALAVVAAGAGALEPRPGRSGDPADALSGTVASAGAPMEGVVVTVRQSGSTIATSVVSDAQGRYRFPRGRLAVGDYAVSIKAAGFDLDNAAPISIAASQSRIADLRLVKTKDMAAQLSNTEWYRSWPGRDEDKRLSRGCTHCHTYERIARSTHTADEFMQVIQRMSGYPQLAFPLKPQLLPAVRSADPPVNMELRRRLANFLATINRSSGPWKYELKTLPRPKGRATQVIYTEYDLPEKTRQPHDVIVDSKGMVWYADFGDQILGKLDPATAKVTEYKVPLAKPGAPTGTLALRFDQDENLWLGMQFQAAVSKFDQKTEKFEVYPLPPQFNTPDVQVNQVSAAHSNVDGKVWFQDAGTYRVFRLDLKTKGVEVFAPYPNIPRPNLYDVISDAQNNAYFTIFGGEEIGRIDAKTGKIQMWRTPTRRSGPRRGMLDEQGRLWFGENVGDRIGMFDPKTEQFKEWAPPTPMAWPYDVAVDTSGEVWTGGEWDDRILRLNPATGGFVQYLLPRFTNLRRTFVQNLPQGTTFWVGNTHEASIIKLEPLDRVKAAAR
;
A
#
# COMPACT_ATOMS: atom_id res chain seq x y z
N MET A 1 87.25 -21.76 -2.84
CA MET A 1 86.61 -21.62 -1.49
C MET A 1 85.09 -21.67 -1.66
N ARG A 2 84.45 -22.65 -0.98
CA ARG A 2 83.01 -22.80 -0.65
C ARG A 2 81.96 -22.40 -1.74
N GLY A 3 81.28 -23.20 -2.52
CA GLY A 3 80.57 -24.45 -2.22
C GLY A 3 79.15 -24.15 -1.77
N LYS A 4 78.17 -23.97 -2.70
CA LYS A 4 76.73 -24.08 -2.35
C LYS A 4 76.06 -25.03 -3.33
N LYS A 5 75.50 -26.08 -2.79
CA LYS A 5 74.76 -27.14 -3.49
C LYS A 5 73.39 -26.66 -3.86
N LEU A 6 73.00 -26.93 -5.07
CA LEU A 6 71.63 -26.73 -5.61
C LEU A 6 70.84 -28.02 -5.33
N GLY A 7 69.74 -27.91 -4.59
CA GLY A 7 68.82 -29.02 -4.35
C GLY A 7 67.67 -28.94 -5.36
N ILE A 8 67.53 -30.00 -6.14
CA ILE A 8 66.40 -30.18 -7.09
C ILE A 8 65.24 -30.83 -6.32
N ALA A 9 64.11 -30.14 -6.25
CA ALA A 9 62.86 -30.69 -5.74
C ALA A 9 62.03 -31.27 -6.89
N LEU A 10 61.76 -32.56 -6.89
CA LEU A 10 60.81 -33.23 -7.76
C LEU A 10 59.38 -32.86 -7.32
N ALA A 11 58.60 -32.29 -8.23
CA ALA A 11 57.13 -32.13 -8.08
C ALA A 11 56.44 -33.38 -8.61
N ALA A 12 55.75 -34.11 -7.74
CA ALA A 12 54.88 -35.22 -8.12
C ALA A 12 53.53 -34.68 -8.58
N LEU A 13 53.15 -34.96 -9.83
CA LEU A 13 51.81 -34.68 -10.38
C LEU A 13 50.84 -35.75 -9.87
N ALA A 14 49.86 -35.37 -9.05
CA ALA A 14 48.74 -36.22 -8.68
C ALA A 14 47.62 -36.02 -9.69
N VAL A 15 47.32 -37.03 -10.50
CA VAL A 15 46.14 -37.10 -11.38
C VAL A 15 44.93 -37.41 -10.52
N VAL A 16 44.02 -36.46 -10.38
CA VAL A 16 42.71 -36.69 -9.76
C VAL A 16 41.76 -37.20 -10.85
N ALA A 17 41.40 -38.45 -10.81
CA ALA A 17 40.34 -39.03 -11.62
C ALA A 17 38.99 -38.53 -11.11
N ALA A 18 38.26 -37.78 -11.94
CA ALA A 18 36.90 -37.39 -11.69
C ALA A 18 35.98 -38.63 -11.86
N GLY A 19 35.62 -39.24 -10.74
CA GLY A 19 34.57 -40.25 -10.71
C GLY A 19 33.21 -39.61 -10.91
N ALA A 20 32.49 -39.99 -11.98
CA ALA A 20 31.07 -39.70 -12.16
C ALA A 20 30.27 -40.47 -11.10
N GLY A 21 30.02 -39.84 -9.96
CA GLY A 21 29.12 -40.36 -8.94
C GLY A 21 27.65 -40.27 -9.45
N ALA A 22 27.05 -41.41 -9.67
CA ALA A 22 25.61 -41.50 -9.85
C ALA A 22 24.91 -40.87 -8.63
N LEU A 23 23.97 -39.94 -8.89
CA LEU A 23 23.14 -39.35 -7.85
C LEU A 23 22.18 -40.44 -7.32
N GLU A 24 22.50 -41.00 -6.16
CA GLU A 24 21.55 -41.83 -5.42
C GLU A 24 20.27 -41.04 -5.10
N PRO A 25 19.10 -41.65 -5.20
CA PRO A 25 17.86 -40.99 -4.79
C PRO A 25 17.92 -40.73 -3.29
N ARG A 26 17.90 -39.45 -2.91
CA ARG A 26 17.85 -39.05 -1.50
C ARG A 26 16.59 -39.61 -0.84
N PRO A 27 16.67 -40.24 0.34
CA PRO A 27 15.51 -40.70 1.08
C PRO A 27 14.56 -39.53 1.36
N GLY A 28 13.26 -39.78 1.27
CA GLY A 28 12.20 -38.78 1.41
C GLY A 28 12.42 -37.90 2.64
N ARG A 29 12.48 -36.59 2.44
CA ARG A 29 12.60 -35.62 3.53
C ARG A 29 11.35 -35.73 4.40
N SER A 30 11.50 -36.11 5.67
CA SER A 30 10.51 -35.81 6.70
C SER A 30 10.49 -34.27 6.85
N GLY A 31 9.26 -33.67 6.82
CA GLY A 31 9.11 -32.24 7.08
C GLY A 31 9.69 -31.89 8.44
N ASP A 32 10.24 -30.68 8.56
CA ASP A 32 10.67 -30.16 9.85
C ASP A 32 9.47 -30.19 10.83
N PRO A 33 9.57 -30.80 12.02
CA PRO A 33 8.50 -30.83 12.99
C PRO A 33 7.95 -29.45 13.38
N ALA A 34 8.74 -28.40 13.17
CA ALA A 34 8.34 -27.02 13.37
C ALA A 34 7.39 -26.48 12.30
N ASP A 35 7.27 -27.11 11.13
CA ASP A 35 6.41 -26.71 10.03
C ASP A 35 5.09 -27.51 10.02
N ALA A 36 3.97 -26.84 9.75
CA ALA A 36 2.68 -27.50 9.48
C ALA A 36 2.62 -27.97 8.01
N LEU A 37 3.13 -27.15 7.09
CA LEU A 37 3.22 -27.41 5.67
C LEU A 37 4.55 -26.89 5.12
N SER A 38 5.21 -27.68 4.29
CA SER A 38 6.41 -27.27 3.56
C SER A 38 6.46 -27.96 2.19
N GLY A 39 7.37 -27.52 1.34
CA GLY A 39 7.59 -28.14 0.03
C GLY A 39 8.53 -27.31 -0.84
N THR A 40 8.58 -27.67 -2.10
CA THR A 40 9.33 -26.96 -3.13
C THR A 40 8.42 -26.45 -4.23
N VAL A 41 8.80 -25.34 -4.85
CA VAL A 41 8.16 -24.79 -6.05
C VAL A 41 9.13 -24.91 -7.21
N ALA A 42 8.73 -25.55 -8.29
CA ALA A 42 9.55 -25.73 -9.47
C ALA A 42 8.76 -25.55 -10.77
N SER A 43 9.45 -25.13 -11.84
CA SER A 43 8.94 -25.11 -13.21
C SER A 43 9.94 -25.78 -14.14
N ALA A 44 9.48 -26.71 -14.98
CA ALA A 44 10.34 -27.51 -15.86
C ALA A 44 11.55 -28.16 -15.12
N GLY A 45 11.35 -28.58 -13.88
CA GLY A 45 12.38 -29.20 -13.04
C GLY A 45 13.35 -28.22 -12.35
N ALA A 46 13.30 -26.91 -12.66
CA ALA A 46 14.13 -25.92 -12.02
C ALA A 46 13.43 -25.26 -10.80
N PRO A 47 14.13 -25.07 -9.67
CA PRO A 47 13.55 -24.40 -8.51
C PRO A 47 13.21 -22.95 -8.82
N MET A 48 12.12 -22.46 -8.24
CA MET A 48 11.65 -21.09 -8.46
C MET A 48 11.69 -20.28 -7.16
N GLU A 49 12.56 -19.28 -7.12
CA GLU A 49 12.61 -18.26 -6.05
C GLU A 49 11.52 -17.21 -6.26
N GLY A 50 10.97 -16.70 -5.14
CA GLY A 50 10.08 -15.54 -5.14
C GLY A 50 8.65 -15.83 -5.59
N VAL A 51 8.20 -17.07 -5.52
CA VAL A 51 6.80 -17.45 -5.71
C VAL A 51 6.07 -17.26 -4.40
N VAL A 52 5.01 -16.44 -4.39
CA VAL A 52 4.11 -16.34 -3.24
C VAL A 52 3.19 -17.54 -3.25
N VAL A 53 3.26 -18.37 -2.22
CA VAL A 53 2.39 -19.55 -2.02
C VAL A 53 1.36 -19.18 -0.97
N THR A 54 0.10 -19.23 -1.34
CA THR A 54 -1.05 -18.89 -0.48
C THR A 54 -1.87 -20.13 -0.18
N VAL A 55 -2.24 -20.31 1.08
CA VAL A 55 -3.20 -21.33 1.52
C VAL A 55 -4.38 -20.69 2.21
N ARG A 56 -5.58 -21.17 1.90
CA ARG A 56 -6.83 -20.73 2.50
C ARG A 56 -7.66 -21.94 2.92
N GLN A 57 -8.01 -22.01 4.20
CA GLN A 57 -8.89 -23.06 4.69
C GLN A 57 -10.30 -22.91 4.09
N SER A 58 -10.94 -24.02 3.76
CA SER A 58 -12.31 -24.00 3.21
C SER A 58 -13.27 -23.29 4.17
N GLY A 59 -14.03 -22.32 3.64
CA GLY A 59 -14.98 -21.50 4.41
C GLY A 59 -14.35 -20.41 5.27
N SER A 60 -13.01 -20.25 5.27
CA SER A 60 -12.32 -19.21 6.05
C SER A 60 -12.21 -17.90 5.30
N THR A 61 -12.32 -16.79 6.03
CA THR A 61 -11.98 -15.43 5.56
C THR A 61 -10.48 -15.11 5.70
N ILE A 62 -9.70 -16.04 6.29
CA ILE A 62 -8.25 -15.88 6.48
C ILE A 62 -7.50 -16.64 5.39
N ALA A 63 -6.53 -15.98 4.76
CA ALA A 63 -5.51 -16.63 3.94
C ALA A 63 -4.13 -16.36 4.54
N THR A 64 -3.26 -17.38 4.49
CA THR A 64 -1.86 -17.26 4.91
C THR A 64 -0.96 -17.49 3.71
N SER A 65 0.08 -16.66 3.56
CA SER A 65 1.02 -16.78 2.45
C SER A 65 2.46 -16.72 2.92
N VAL A 66 3.32 -17.44 2.22
CA VAL A 66 4.78 -17.43 2.36
C VAL A 66 5.42 -17.34 0.98
N VAL A 67 6.73 -17.08 0.93
CA VAL A 67 7.45 -16.91 -0.35
C VAL A 67 8.55 -17.95 -0.46
N SER A 68 8.70 -18.56 -1.64
CA SER A 68 9.75 -19.54 -1.89
C SER A 68 11.15 -18.92 -1.92
N ASP A 69 12.11 -19.61 -1.32
CA ASP A 69 13.53 -19.20 -1.25
C ASP A 69 14.31 -19.52 -2.55
N ALA A 70 15.62 -19.22 -2.57
CA ALA A 70 16.50 -19.44 -3.72
C ALA A 70 16.58 -20.91 -4.18
N GLN A 71 16.24 -21.86 -3.31
CA GLN A 71 16.13 -23.28 -3.63
C GLN A 71 14.71 -23.71 -3.95
N GLY A 72 13.79 -22.77 -4.12
CA GLY A 72 12.36 -23.00 -4.37
C GLY A 72 11.60 -23.51 -3.15
N ARG A 73 12.18 -23.56 -1.94
CA ARG A 73 11.55 -24.08 -0.74
C ARG A 73 10.61 -23.05 -0.13
N TYR A 74 9.45 -23.52 0.33
CA TYR A 74 8.49 -22.71 1.09
C TYR A 74 8.08 -23.42 2.38
N ARG A 75 7.70 -22.68 3.42
CA ARG A 75 7.38 -23.20 4.74
C ARG A 75 6.31 -22.39 5.44
N PHE A 76 5.30 -23.09 5.94
CA PHE A 76 4.31 -22.53 6.86
C PHE A 76 4.59 -23.05 8.26
N PRO A 77 5.06 -22.21 9.19
CA PRO A 77 5.37 -22.63 10.55
C PRO A 77 4.14 -23.21 11.27
N ARG A 78 4.36 -24.16 12.15
CA ARG A 78 3.30 -24.71 13.01
C ARG A 78 2.68 -23.59 13.86
N GLY A 79 1.35 -23.62 14.02
CA GLY A 79 0.60 -22.56 14.67
C GLY A 79 0.13 -21.43 13.73
N ARG A 80 0.57 -21.42 12.46
CA ARG A 80 0.03 -20.50 11.45
C ARG A 80 -1.13 -21.09 10.66
N LEU A 81 -1.27 -22.39 10.65
CA LEU A 81 -2.37 -23.11 10.00
C LEU A 81 -3.11 -23.97 11.03
N ALA A 82 -4.44 -23.85 11.06
CA ALA A 82 -5.30 -24.75 11.82
C ALA A 82 -5.40 -26.13 11.14
N VAL A 83 -5.94 -27.11 11.84
CA VAL A 83 -6.28 -28.42 11.26
C VAL A 83 -7.42 -28.24 10.26
N GLY A 84 -7.31 -28.89 9.09
CA GLY A 84 -8.35 -28.84 8.06
C GLY A 84 -7.81 -28.87 6.64
N ASP A 85 -8.71 -28.70 5.68
CA ASP A 85 -8.42 -28.73 4.26
C ASP A 85 -8.22 -27.32 3.71
N TYR A 86 -7.18 -27.17 2.89
CA TYR A 86 -6.74 -25.90 2.34
C TYR A 86 -6.71 -25.93 0.82
N ALA A 87 -7.29 -24.92 0.21
CA ALA A 87 -7.01 -24.58 -1.18
C ALA A 87 -5.64 -23.90 -1.27
N VAL A 88 -4.89 -24.21 -2.33
CA VAL A 88 -3.57 -23.62 -2.59
C VAL A 88 -3.66 -22.76 -3.85
N SER A 89 -3.06 -21.58 -3.80
CA SER A 89 -2.85 -20.70 -4.95
C SER A 89 -1.44 -20.12 -4.95
N ILE A 90 -1.03 -19.56 -6.08
CA ILE A 90 0.29 -18.92 -6.20
C ILE A 90 0.17 -17.55 -6.85
N LYS A 91 1.16 -16.65 -6.57
CA LYS A 91 1.41 -15.46 -7.38
C LYS A 91 2.84 -15.47 -7.87
N ALA A 92 2.98 -15.63 -9.19
CA ALA A 92 4.24 -15.55 -9.93
C ALA A 92 3.91 -15.20 -11.38
N ALA A 93 4.05 -13.94 -11.76
CA ALA A 93 3.68 -13.48 -13.09
C ALA A 93 4.31 -14.35 -14.19
N GLY A 94 3.48 -14.81 -15.12
CA GLY A 94 3.85 -15.74 -16.21
C GLY A 94 3.71 -17.21 -15.89
N PHE A 95 3.20 -17.58 -14.70
CA PHE A 95 3.06 -18.98 -14.31
C PHE A 95 1.72 -19.25 -13.62
N ASP A 96 1.19 -20.46 -13.86
CA ASP A 96 0.04 -21.03 -13.18
C ASP A 96 0.45 -22.28 -12.40
N LEU A 97 -0.30 -22.60 -11.36
CA LEU A 97 -0.12 -23.84 -10.60
C LEU A 97 -0.68 -25.01 -11.43
N ASP A 98 0.15 -26.01 -11.69
CA ASP A 98 -0.25 -27.24 -12.35
C ASP A 98 -0.83 -28.21 -11.31
N ASN A 99 -2.12 -28.51 -11.42
CA ASN A 99 -2.87 -29.36 -10.48
C ASN A 99 -2.96 -28.80 -9.03
N ALA A 100 -3.86 -27.85 -8.82
CA ALA A 100 -4.19 -27.30 -7.50
C ALA A 100 -5.07 -28.27 -6.69
N ALA A 101 -4.50 -29.38 -6.19
CA ALA A 101 -5.21 -30.26 -5.27
C ALA A 101 -5.27 -29.64 -3.85
N PRO A 102 -6.41 -29.78 -3.14
CA PRO A 102 -6.49 -29.38 -1.73
C PRO A 102 -5.43 -30.11 -0.87
N ILE A 103 -4.93 -29.42 0.15
CA ILE A 103 -3.95 -29.97 1.10
C ILE A 103 -4.61 -30.10 2.47
N SER A 104 -4.62 -31.33 3.02
CA SER A 104 -5.10 -31.56 4.39
C SER A 104 -3.97 -31.40 5.41
N ILE A 105 -4.21 -30.60 6.43
CA ILE A 105 -3.30 -30.34 7.58
C ILE A 105 -3.84 -31.05 8.80
N ALA A 106 -3.03 -31.90 9.43
CA ALA A 106 -3.33 -32.61 10.67
C ALA A 106 -2.60 -32.02 11.87
N ALA A 107 -3.11 -32.21 13.08
CA ALA A 107 -2.66 -31.55 14.30
C ALA A 107 -1.18 -31.78 14.65
N SER A 108 -0.66 -32.97 14.42
CA SER A 108 0.67 -33.40 14.85
C SER A 108 1.61 -33.82 13.71
N GLN A 109 1.16 -33.72 12.47
CA GLN A 109 1.94 -34.14 11.30
C GLN A 109 2.41 -32.93 10.48
N SER A 110 3.63 -32.97 10.00
CA SER A 110 4.13 -32.06 8.99
C SER A 110 3.75 -32.57 7.61
N ARG A 111 3.08 -31.74 6.82
CA ARG A 111 2.72 -32.06 5.45
C ARG A 111 3.79 -31.56 4.49
N ILE A 112 4.21 -32.39 3.55
CA ILE A 112 5.05 -31.97 2.42
C ILE A 112 4.19 -31.95 1.17
N ALA A 113 4.24 -30.83 0.41
CA ALA A 113 3.56 -30.67 -0.86
C ALA A 113 4.47 -29.91 -1.83
N ASP A 114 4.96 -30.59 -2.85
CA ASP A 114 5.74 -29.94 -3.90
C ASP A 114 4.81 -29.39 -4.97
N LEU A 115 5.06 -28.15 -5.38
CA LEU A 115 4.25 -27.39 -6.33
C LEU A 115 4.97 -27.30 -7.66
N ARG A 116 4.29 -27.74 -8.72
CA ARG A 116 4.76 -27.62 -10.09
C ARG A 116 4.06 -26.45 -10.77
N LEU A 117 4.84 -25.58 -11.40
CA LEU A 117 4.34 -24.45 -12.16
C LEU A 117 4.52 -24.67 -13.67
N VAL A 118 3.53 -24.24 -14.41
CA VAL A 118 3.52 -24.22 -15.88
C VAL A 118 3.41 -22.79 -16.38
N LYS A 119 3.79 -22.53 -17.61
CA LYS A 119 3.60 -21.21 -18.22
C LYS A 119 2.12 -20.89 -18.30
N THR A 120 1.76 -19.69 -17.87
CA THR A 120 0.38 -19.21 -17.96
C THR A 120 -0.06 -19.06 -19.40
N LYS A 121 -1.34 -19.33 -19.65
CA LYS A 121 -2.01 -19.05 -20.93
C LYS A 121 -2.55 -17.61 -20.99
N ASP A 122 -2.71 -16.97 -19.84
CA ASP A 122 -3.25 -15.61 -19.72
C ASP A 122 -2.36 -14.72 -18.83
N MET A 123 -1.24 -14.29 -19.39
CA MET A 123 -0.33 -13.34 -18.73
C MET A 123 -1.04 -12.05 -18.28
N ALA A 124 -1.99 -11.59 -19.08
CA ALA A 124 -2.69 -10.35 -18.84
C ALA A 124 -3.49 -10.34 -17.52
N ALA A 125 -4.05 -11.50 -17.12
CA ALA A 125 -4.76 -11.63 -15.84
C ALA A 125 -3.84 -11.55 -14.61
N GLN A 126 -2.52 -11.57 -14.81
CA GLN A 126 -1.54 -11.61 -13.71
C GLN A 126 -0.75 -10.32 -13.53
N LEU A 127 -0.97 -9.31 -14.40
CA LEU A 127 -0.20 -8.07 -14.36
C LEU A 127 -0.76 -7.08 -13.34
N SER A 128 0.11 -6.53 -12.51
CA SER A 128 -0.14 -5.34 -11.69
C SER A 128 -0.35 -4.09 -12.57
N ASN A 129 -0.86 -3.01 -11.97
CA ASN A 129 -1.03 -1.75 -12.70
C ASN A 129 0.32 -1.21 -13.23
N THR A 130 1.41 -1.35 -12.47
CA THR A 130 2.75 -0.98 -12.92
C THR A 130 3.21 -1.81 -14.12
N GLU A 131 2.96 -3.12 -14.12
CA GLU A 131 3.32 -3.99 -15.24
C GLU A 131 2.51 -3.67 -16.50
N TRP A 132 1.22 -3.36 -16.38
CA TRP A 132 0.41 -2.84 -17.47
C TRP A 132 0.97 -1.53 -18.02
N TYR A 133 1.21 -0.54 -17.16
CA TYR A 133 1.74 0.77 -17.56
C TYR A 133 3.09 0.66 -18.29
N ARG A 134 3.96 -0.24 -17.83
CA ARG A 134 5.27 -0.51 -18.48
C ARG A 134 5.15 -1.28 -19.78
N SER A 135 4.12 -2.09 -19.95
CA SER A 135 3.85 -2.84 -21.17
C SER A 135 3.31 -1.94 -22.29
N TRP A 136 2.58 -0.91 -21.96
CA TRP A 136 1.94 -0.03 -22.92
C TRP A 136 2.95 0.70 -23.82
N PRO A 137 2.68 0.81 -25.15
CA PRO A 137 3.42 1.67 -26.05
C PRO A 137 3.08 3.15 -25.83
N GLY A 138 3.78 4.03 -26.53
CA GLY A 138 3.50 5.46 -26.53
C GLY A 138 4.33 6.25 -25.54
N ARG A 139 4.11 7.58 -25.53
CA ARG A 139 4.86 8.52 -24.70
C ARG A 139 4.35 8.50 -23.26
N ASP A 140 5.24 8.73 -22.31
CA ASP A 140 4.88 8.80 -20.89
C ASP A 140 3.82 9.87 -20.58
N GLU A 141 3.82 10.97 -21.34
CA GLU A 141 2.82 12.03 -21.21
C GLU A 141 1.39 11.53 -21.49
N ASP A 142 1.22 10.64 -22.48
CA ASP A 142 -0.07 10.06 -22.84
C ASP A 142 -0.50 9.02 -21.80
N LYS A 143 0.44 8.17 -21.35
CA LYS A 143 0.21 7.17 -20.32
C LYS A 143 -0.22 7.83 -18.99
N ARG A 144 0.41 8.94 -18.60
CA ARG A 144 0.09 9.68 -17.36
C ARG A 144 -1.34 10.20 -17.30
N LEU A 145 -1.99 10.44 -18.45
CA LEU A 145 -3.40 10.85 -18.49
C LEU A 145 -4.33 9.78 -17.91
N SER A 146 -3.95 8.49 -17.98
CA SER A 146 -4.74 7.38 -17.43
C SER A 146 -4.59 7.17 -15.93
N ARG A 147 -3.71 7.91 -15.25
CA ARG A 147 -3.37 7.70 -13.85
C ARG A 147 -4.58 7.63 -12.91
N GLY A 148 -5.56 8.51 -13.11
CA GLY A 148 -6.78 8.55 -12.32
C GLY A 148 -7.70 7.32 -12.49
N CYS A 149 -7.50 6.53 -13.54
CA CYS A 149 -8.35 5.37 -13.82
C CYS A 149 -8.19 4.25 -12.79
N THR A 150 -7.05 4.18 -12.10
CA THR A 150 -6.75 3.11 -11.12
C THR A 150 -7.34 3.36 -9.73
N HIS A 151 -7.99 4.49 -9.50
CA HIS A 151 -8.63 4.75 -8.20
C HIS A 151 -9.76 3.75 -7.89
N CYS A 152 -10.50 3.31 -8.91
CA CYS A 152 -11.69 2.48 -8.76
C CYS A 152 -11.52 1.05 -9.30
N HIS A 153 -10.58 0.80 -10.22
CA HIS A 153 -10.35 -0.52 -10.83
C HIS A 153 -8.95 -0.62 -11.44
N THR A 154 -8.52 -1.84 -11.72
CA THR A 154 -7.21 -2.10 -12.35
C THR A 154 -7.18 -1.67 -13.83
N TYR A 155 -5.97 -1.49 -14.37
CA TYR A 155 -5.74 -1.25 -15.79
C TYR A 155 -6.14 -2.42 -16.67
N GLU A 156 -6.19 -3.64 -16.15
CA GLU A 156 -6.67 -4.82 -16.88
C GLU A 156 -8.05 -4.59 -17.49
N ARG A 157 -8.98 -3.96 -16.73
CA ARG A 157 -10.33 -3.64 -17.21
C ARG A 157 -10.32 -2.78 -18.46
N ILE A 158 -9.41 -1.81 -18.54
CA ILE A 158 -9.22 -0.94 -19.71
C ILE A 158 -8.58 -1.73 -20.85
N ALA A 159 -7.49 -2.41 -20.57
CA ALA A 159 -6.71 -3.13 -21.58
C ALA A 159 -7.50 -4.27 -22.25
N ARG A 160 -8.41 -4.94 -21.51
CA ARG A 160 -9.31 -5.97 -22.05
C ARG A 160 -10.54 -5.43 -22.75
N SER A 161 -10.85 -4.14 -22.63
CA SER A 161 -12.00 -3.54 -23.30
C SER A 161 -11.83 -3.52 -24.82
N THR A 162 -12.95 -3.34 -25.54
CA THR A 162 -12.97 -3.21 -27.00
C THR A 162 -13.47 -1.83 -27.44
N HIS A 163 -13.52 -0.86 -26.52
CA HIS A 163 -14.00 0.48 -26.82
C HIS A 163 -13.12 1.21 -27.83
N THR A 164 -13.76 1.80 -28.81
CA THR A 164 -13.17 2.78 -29.74
C THR A 164 -12.83 4.09 -29.01
N ALA A 165 -12.11 4.99 -29.65
CA ALA A 165 -11.81 6.30 -29.07
C ALA A 165 -13.09 7.12 -28.78
N ASP A 166 -14.11 7.02 -29.63
CA ASP A 166 -15.37 7.74 -29.41
C ASP A 166 -16.18 7.14 -28.25
N GLU A 167 -16.20 5.82 -28.11
CA GLU A 167 -16.81 5.16 -26.96
C GLU A 167 -16.03 5.48 -25.66
N PHE A 168 -14.71 5.57 -25.70
CA PHE A 168 -13.93 6.04 -24.55
C PHE A 168 -14.26 7.48 -24.16
N MET A 169 -14.56 8.37 -25.10
CA MET A 169 -15.03 9.72 -24.75
C MET A 169 -16.30 9.66 -23.89
N GLN A 170 -17.24 8.78 -24.22
CA GLN A 170 -18.46 8.57 -23.43
C GLN A 170 -18.15 7.94 -22.06
N VAL A 171 -17.25 6.94 -22.01
CA VAL A 171 -16.81 6.32 -20.77
C VAL A 171 -16.14 7.36 -19.86
N ILE A 172 -15.20 8.15 -20.37
CA ILE A 172 -14.50 9.19 -19.61
C ILE A 172 -15.48 10.24 -19.08
N GLN A 173 -16.46 10.65 -19.91
CA GLN A 173 -17.52 11.57 -19.48
C GLN A 173 -18.31 10.99 -18.30
N ARG A 174 -18.74 9.74 -18.38
CA ARG A 174 -19.44 9.05 -17.29
C ARG A 174 -18.56 8.93 -16.03
N MET A 175 -17.27 8.55 -16.18
CA MET A 175 -16.36 8.40 -15.04
C MET A 175 -16.10 9.73 -14.32
N SER A 176 -16.16 10.87 -15.03
CA SER A 176 -15.97 12.18 -14.39
C SER A 176 -17.12 12.58 -13.44
N GLY A 177 -18.25 11.89 -13.49
CA GLY A 177 -19.36 12.07 -12.54
C GLY A 177 -19.22 11.26 -11.24
N TYR A 178 -18.17 10.42 -11.12
CA TYR A 178 -17.95 9.61 -9.92
C TYR A 178 -16.87 10.23 -9.04
N PRO A 179 -17.07 10.30 -7.71
CA PRO A 179 -15.99 10.60 -6.77
C PRO A 179 -14.94 9.48 -6.77
N GLN A 180 -13.73 9.78 -6.32
CA GLN A 180 -12.62 8.83 -6.24
C GLN A 180 -12.89 7.62 -5.33
N LEU A 181 -13.90 7.72 -4.46
CA LEU A 181 -14.36 6.66 -3.56
C LEU A 181 -15.41 5.74 -4.19
N ALA A 182 -15.86 6.01 -5.41
CA ALA A 182 -16.82 5.16 -6.08
C ALA A 182 -16.22 3.78 -6.40
N PHE A 183 -16.96 2.73 -6.09
CA PHE A 183 -16.58 1.36 -6.41
C PHE A 183 -17.40 0.83 -7.58
N PRO A 184 -16.85 0.04 -8.50
CA PRO A 184 -17.59 -0.43 -9.68
C PRO A 184 -18.90 -1.16 -9.38
N LEU A 185 -18.97 -1.89 -8.26
CA LEU A 185 -20.19 -2.60 -7.83
C LEU A 185 -21.13 -1.74 -6.97
N LYS A 186 -20.67 -0.58 -6.50
CA LYS A 186 -21.43 0.36 -5.67
C LYS A 186 -21.07 1.79 -6.06
N PRO A 187 -21.41 2.23 -7.28
CA PRO A 187 -21.06 3.57 -7.73
C PRO A 187 -21.84 4.63 -6.95
N GLN A 188 -21.16 5.73 -6.64
CA GLN A 188 -21.74 6.93 -6.09
C GLN A 188 -21.57 8.06 -7.10
N LEU A 189 -22.47 9.04 -7.11
CA LEU A 189 -22.41 10.18 -8.02
C LEU A 189 -22.09 11.46 -7.25
N LEU A 190 -21.29 12.30 -7.84
CA LEU A 190 -21.12 13.67 -7.37
C LEU A 190 -22.42 14.45 -7.57
N PRO A 191 -22.92 15.19 -6.56
CA PRO A 191 -24.19 15.93 -6.65
C PRO A 191 -24.11 17.10 -7.65
N ALA A 192 -22.92 17.61 -7.93
CA ALA A 192 -22.65 18.66 -8.91
C ALA A 192 -21.19 18.57 -9.40
N VAL A 193 -20.91 19.20 -10.54
CA VAL A 193 -19.53 19.45 -10.97
C VAL A 193 -18.89 20.38 -9.94
N ARG A 194 -17.72 20.01 -9.44
CA ARG A 194 -17.01 20.80 -8.45
C ARG A 194 -16.50 22.08 -9.10
N SER A 195 -16.76 23.23 -8.46
CA SER A 195 -16.32 24.55 -8.97
C SER A 195 -14.78 24.70 -8.93
N ALA A 196 -14.11 23.94 -8.04
CA ALA A 196 -12.66 23.91 -7.94
C ALA A 196 -11.98 23.03 -8.99
N ASP A 197 -12.74 22.19 -9.70
CA ASP A 197 -12.17 21.39 -10.78
C ASP A 197 -11.82 22.30 -11.95
N PRO A 198 -10.63 22.14 -12.57
CA PRO A 198 -10.32 22.91 -13.77
C PRO A 198 -11.37 22.64 -14.85
N PRO A 199 -11.65 23.64 -15.72
CA PRO A 199 -12.55 23.45 -16.84
C PRO A 199 -12.19 22.19 -17.63
N VAL A 200 -13.21 21.44 -18.04
CA VAL A 200 -13.02 20.20 -18.79
C VAL A 200 -12.17 20.48 -20.03
N ASN A 201 -10.95 19.99 -20.06
CA ASN A 201 -10.10 20.09 -21.23
C ASN A 201 -10.48 18.98 -22.21
N MET A 202 -11.32 19.30 -23.19
CA MET A 202 -11.80 18.36 -24.22
C MET A 202 -10.66 17.79 -25.08
N GLU A 203 -9.59 18.55 -25.31
CA GLU A 203 -8.41 18.08 -26.03
C GLU A 203 -7.68 16.99 -25.25
N LEU A 204 -7.42 17.20 -23.95
CA LEU A 204 -6.82 16.17 -23.09
C LEU A 204 -7.70 14.93 -22.97
N ARG A 205 -9.02 15.08 -22.88
CA ARG A 205 -9.95 13.94 -22.89
C ARG A 205 -9.86 13.16 -24.20
N ARG A 206 -9.87 13.84 -25.34
CA ARG A 206 -9.73 13.20 -26.66
C ARG A 206 -8.37 12.51 -26.79
N ARG A 207 -7.30 13.16 -26.34
CA ARG A 207 -5.96 12.58 -26.31
C ARG A 207 -5.91 11.30 -25.45
N LEU A 208 -6.52 11.32 -24.27
CA LEU A 208 -6.66 10.13 -23.41
C LEU A 208 -7.47 9.04 -24.13
N ALA A 209 -8.63 9.36 -24.68
CA ALA A 209 -9.48 8.41 -25.38
C ALA A 209 -8.77 7.74 -26.56
N ASN A 210 -8.06 8.51 -27.37
CA ASN A 210 -7.23 8.00 -28.46
C ASN A 210 -6.15 7.06 -27.93
N PHE A 211 -5.45 7.45 -26.88
CA PHE A 211 -4.43 6.61 -26.26
C PHE A 211 -5.01 5.28 -25.75
N LEU A 212 -6.12 5.31 -25.00
CA LEU A 212 -6.77 4.10 -24.47
C LEU A 212 -7.20 3.14 -25.59
N ALA A 213 -7.68 3.66 -26.73
CA ALA A 213 -8.04 2.85 -27.89
C ALA A 213 -6.82 2.22 -28.61
N THR A 214 -5.60 2.70 -28.36
CA THR A 214 -4.37 2.06 -28.91
C THR A 214 -3.84 0.92 -28.04
N ILE A 215 -4.20 0.91 -26.74
CA ILE A 215 -3.68 -0.08 -25.78
C ILE A 215 -4.68 -1.18 -25.43
N ASN A 216 -5.94 -1.03 -25.80
CA ASN A 216 -6.99 -2.02 -25.56
C ASN A 216 -7.14 -2.99 -26.75
N ARG A 217 -8.23 -3.75 -26.79
CA ARG A 217 -8.51 -4.76 -27.81
C ARG A 217 -9.46 -4.28 -28.92
N SER A 218 -9.71 -2.98 -29.06
CA SER A 218 -10.59 -2.43 -30.10
C SER A 218 -10.10 -2.69 -31.52
N SER A 219 -8.79 -2.79 -31.72
CA SER A 219 -8.16 -3.13 -33.01
C SER A 219 -7.66 -4.59 -33.10
N GLY A 220 -8.13 -5.48 -32.21
CA GLY A 220 -7.74 -6.89 -32.13
C GLY A 220 -6.82 -7.22 -30.97
N PRO A 221 -6.03 -8.29 -31.05
CA PRO A 221 -5.08 -8.68 -30.00
C PRO A 221 -4.05 -7.57 -29.73
N TRP A 222 -3.51 -7.53 -28.51
CA TRP A 222 -2.43 -6.59 -28.16
C TRP A 222 -1.22 -6.75 -29.08
N LYS A 223 -0.74 -5.63 -29.61
CA LYS A 223 0.41 -5.56 -30.52
C LYS A 223 1.70 -5.17 -29.79
N TYR A 224 1.74 -5.27 -28.47
CA TYR A 224 2.87 -4.98 -27.61
C TYR A 224 3.15 -6.13 -26.65
N GLU A 225 4.42 -6.23 -26.23
CA GLU A 225 4.86 -7.23 -25.28
C GLU A 225 4.35 -6.91 -23.85
N LEU A 226 3.78 -7.91 -23.19
CA LEU A 226 3.41 -7.81 -21.78
C LEU A 226 4.67 -8.00 -20.91
N LYS A 227 5.02 -7.00 -20.11
CA LYS A 227 6.24 -6.94 -19.29
C LYS A 227 5.91 -7.21 -17.84
N THR A 228 6.68 -8.09 -17.22
CA THR A 228 6.57 -8.40 -15.79
C THR A 228 7.66 -7.73 -14.97
N LEU A 229 7.40 -7.51 -13.69
CA LEU A 229 8.39 -7.11 -12.71
C LEU A 229 9.17 -8.33 -12.19
N PRO A 230 10.42 -8.14 -11.76
CA PRO A 230 11.21 -9.21 -11.14
C PRO A 230 10.50 -9.80 -9.91
N ARG A 231 10.56 -11.12 -9.73
CA ARG A 231 10.09 -11.77 -8.49
C ARG A 231 10.95 -11.37 -7.30
N PRO A 232 10.41 -11.43 -6.06
CA PRO A 232 11.18 -11.22 -4.83
C PRO A 232 12.37 -12.15 -4.74
N LYS A 233 13.47 -11.67 -4.13
CA LYS A 233 14.69 -12.45 -3.89
C LYS A 233 15.28 -12.17 -2.52
N GLY A 234 16.04 -13.13 -1.99
CA GLY A 234 16.80 -12.97 -0.75
C GLY A 234 15.90 -12.56 0.43
N ARG A 235 16.19 -11.43 1.10
CA ARG A 235 15.40 -10.94 2.25
C ARG A 235 13.91 -10.80 1.95
N ALA A 236 13.53 -10.44 0.74
CA ALA A 236 12.13 -10.28 0.35
C ALA A 236 11.33 -11.59 0.30
N THR A 237 12.00 -12.75 0.37
CA THR A 237 11.34 -14.05 0.51
C THR A 237 11.12 -14.48 1.96
N GLN A 238 11.71 -13.76 2.93
CA GLN A 238 11.61 -14.06 4.36
C GLN A 238 10.44 -13.31 5.00
N VAL A 239 9.22 -13.74 4.70
CA VAL A 239 8.00 -13.05 5.11
C VAL A 239 6.83 -14.00 5.22
N ILE A 240 5.92 -13.70 6.15
CA ILE A 240 4.59 -14.31 6.24
C ILE A 240 3.55 -13.20 6.05
N TYR A 241 2.54 -13.48 5.23
CA TYR A 241 1.36 -12.64 5.10
C TYR A 241 0.16 -13.34 5.74
N THR A 242 -0.69 -12.56 6.39
CA THR A 242 -2.04 -12.97 6.76
C THR A 242 -3.01 -11.97 6.16
N GLU A 243 -3.94 -12.44 5.35
CA GLU A 243 -4.98 -11.62 4.76
C GLU A 243 -6.32 -11.96 5.41
N TYR A 244 -7.09 -10.93 5.70
CA TYR A 244 -8.43 -11.02 6.30
C TYR A 244 -9.42 -10.42 5.31
N ASP A 245 -10.29 -11.26 4.72
CA ASP A 245 -11.36 -10.77 3.87
C ASP A 245 -12.42 -10.07 4.71
N LEU A 246 -12.89 -8.92 4.25
CA LEU A 246 -13.94 -8.16 4.89
C LEU A 246 -15.34 -8.71 4.51
N PRO A 247 -16.38 -8.45 5.33
CA PRO A 247 -17.71 -9.05 5.13
C PRO A 247 -18.33 -8.75 3.76
N GLU A 248 -18.12 -7.55 3.25
CA GLU A 248 -18.68 -7.09 1.99
C GLU A 248 -17.59 -6.88 0.94
N LYS A 249 -17.77 -7.43 -0.25
CA LYS A 249 -16.82 -7.29 -1.38
C LYS A 249 -16.66 -5.86 -1.87
N THR A 250 -17.57 -4.98 -1.50
CA THR A 250 -17.54 -3.55 -1.83
C THR A 250 -16.79 -2.72 -0.80
N ARG A 251 -16.29 -3.31 0.28
CA ARG A 251 -15.49 -2.60 1.29
C ARG A 251 -14.18 -2.11 0.69
N GLN A 252 -13.85 -0.88 1.04
CA GLN A 252 -12.64 -0.20 0.60
C GLN A 252 -11.84 0.25 1.83
N PRO A 253 -11.15 -0.66 2.56
CA PRO A 253 -10.38 -0.30 3.74
C PRO A 253 -9.22 0.61 3.35
N HIS A 254 -9.41 1.92 3.49
CA HIS A 254 -8.44 2.92 3.06
C HIS A 254 -7.36 3.15 4.10
N ASP A 255 -7.74 3.46 5.33
CA ASP A 255 -6.85 3.60 6.47
C ASP A 255 -7.01 2.39 7.39
N VAL A 256 -5.89 1.82 7.79
CA VAL A 256 -5.82 0.70 8.74
C VAL A 256 -4.84 1.08 9.84
N ILE A 257 -5.26 0.94 11.11
CA ILE A 257 -4.42 1.17 12.31
C ILE A 257 -4.70 0.10 13.35
N VAL A 258 -3.77 -0.09 14.29
CA VAL A 258 -3.90 -1.09 15.36
C VAL A 258 -3.85 -0.39 16.70
N ASP A 259 -4.81 -0.68 17.58
CA ASP A 259 -4.87 -0.11 18.93
C ASP A 259 -3.94 -0.85 19.92
N SER A 260 -3.85 -0.34 21.14
CA SER A 260 -3.01 -0.92 22.21
C SER A 260 -3.43 -2.33 22.62
N LYS A 261 -4.68 -2.74 22.31
CA LYS A 261 -5.22 -4.08 22.58
C LYS A 261 -4.99 -5.05 21.42
N GLY A 262 -4.39 -4.58 20.32
CA GLY A 262 -4.14 -5.38 19.12
C GLY A 262 -5.34 -5.52 18.19
N MET A 263 -6.44 -4.77 18.43
CA MET A 263 -7.56 -4.72 17.49
C MET A 263 -7.21 -3.85 16.29
N VAL A 264 -7.59 -4.30 15.11
CA VAL A 264 -7.32 -3.60 13.85
C VAL A 264 -8.54 -2.80 13.45
N TRP A 265 -8.36 -1.50 13.29
CA TRP A 265 -9.42 -0.59 12.90
C TRP A 265 -9.23 -0.13 11.46
N TYR A 266 -10.32 0.03 10.71
CA TYR A 266 -10.27 0.54 9.35
C TYR A 266 -11.36 1.57 9.06
N ALA A 267 -11.01 2.57 8.26
CA ALA A 267 -11.93 3.53 7.67
C ALA A 267 -12.31 3.04 6.28
N ASP A 268 -13.60 2.99 5.98
CA ASP A 268 -14.10 2.57 4.67
C ASP A 268 -14.20 3.77 3.72
N PHE A 269 -13.51 3.69 2.58
CA PHE A 269 -13.43 4.78 1.62
C PHE A 269 -14.73 4.98 0.82
N GLY A 270 -15.52 3.92 0.66
CA GLY A 270 -16.77 3.92 -0.12
C GLY A 270 -18.04 4.00 0.71
N ASP A 271 -17.96 3.72 2.02
CA ASP A 271 -19.10 3.69 2.93
C ASP A 271 -18.85 4.54 4.19
N GLN A 272 -19.95 4.95 4.82
CA GLN A 272 -19.90 5.70 6.08
C GLN A 272 -19.76 4.73 7.26
N ILE A 273 -18.63 4.00 7.30
CA ILE A 273 -18.36 2.92 8.25
C ILE A 273 -16.97 3.07 8.87
N LEU A 274 -16.90 2.80 10.17
CA LEU A 274 -15.70 2.48 10.92
C LEU A 274 -15.73 0.99 11.23
N GLY A 275 -14.74 0.23 10.78
CA GLY A 275 -14.67 -1.20 11.03
C GLY A 275 -13.62 -1.56 12.08
N LYS A 276 -13.88 -2.65 12.83
CA LYS A 276 -12.99 -3.25 13.83
C LYS A 276 -12.82 -4.74 13.53
N LEU A 277 -11.61 -5.17 13.30
CA LEU A 277 -11.23 -6.56 13.08
C LEU A 277 -10.46 -7.08 14.32
N ASP A 278 -10.91 -8.19 14.85
CA ASP A 278 -10.12 -9.00 15.78
C ASP A 278 -9.22 -9.95 14.96
N PRO A 279 -7.90 -9.76 14.94
CA PRO A 279 -7.01 -10.59 14.11
C PRO A 279 -6.85 -12.02 14.62
N ALA A 280 -7.24 -12.32 15.87
CA ALA A 280 -7.17 -13.67 16.42
C ALA A 280 -8.33 -14.55 15.93
N THR A 281 -9.51 -13.96 15.72
CA THR A 281 -10.75 -14.66 15.36
C THR A 281 -11.24 -14.34 13.96
N ALA A 282 -10.68 -13.33 13.31
CA ALA A 282 -11.14 -12.69 12.07
C ALA A 282 -12.57 -12.10 12.17
N LYS A 283 -13.10 -11.93 13.39
CA LYS A 283 -14.40 -11.29 13.57
C LYS A 283 -14.31 -9.82 13.23
N VAL A 284 -15.21 -9.36 12.35
CA VAL A 284 -15.37 -7.96 12.01
C VAL A 284 -16.62 -7.39 12.67
N THR A 285 -16.49 -6.21 13.26
CA THR A 285 -17.61 -5.40 13.77
C THR A 285 -17.60 -4.07 13.04
N GLU A 286 -18.74 -3.63 12.53
CA GLU A 286 -18.85 -2.38 11.78
C GLU A 286 -19.77 -1.40 12.51
N TYR A 287 -19.31 -0.16 12.67
CA TYR A 287 -20.01 0.95 13.28
C TYR A 287 -20.42 1.95 12.20
N LYS A 288 -21.70 2.29 12.14
CA LYS A 288 -22.20 3.31 11.20
C LYS A 288 -21.81 4.70 11.69
N VAL A 289 -21.00 5.40 10.93
CA VAL A 289 -20.64 6.80 11.21
C VAL A 289 -21.84 7.69 10.84
N PRO A 290 -22.30 8.58 11.73
CA PRO A 290 -23.45 9.44 11.46
C PRO A 290 -23.24 10.33 10.24
N LEU A 291 -24.29 10.56 9.46
CA LEU A 291 -24.24 11.47 8.31
C LEU A 291 -24.32 12.92 8.78
N ALA A 292 -23.40 13.75 8.33
CA ALA A 292 -23.40 15.20 8.56
C ALA A 292 -24.07 15.97 7.41
N LYS A 293 -24.09 15.40 6.20
CA LYS A 293 -24.66 16.00 4.97
C LYS A 293 -25.43 14.93 4.19
N PRO A 294 -26.71 14.68 4.54
CA PRO A 294 -27.53 13.72 3.83
C PRO A 294 -27.61 14.03 2.33
N GLY A 295 -27.53 12.97 1.49
CA GLY A 295 -27.53 13.10 0.03
C GLY A 295 -26.17 13.37 -0.62
N ALA A 296 -25.13 13.70 0.17
CA ALA A 296 -23.76 13.73 -0.33
C ALA A 296 -23.15 12.31 -0.37
N PRO A 297 -22.12 12.07 -1.21
CA PRO A 297 -21.41 10.79 -1.20
C PRO A 297 -20.92 10.42 0.20
N THR A 298 -20.98 9.12 0.51
CA THR A 298 -20.51 8.54 1.77
C THR A 298 -19.09 8.03 1.62
N GLY A 299 -18.38 7.94 2.72
CA GLY A 299 -17.01 7.41 2.80
C GLY A 299 -16.21 8.13 3.88
N THR A 300 -15.36 7.38 4.54
CA THR A 300 -14.48 7.90 5.59
C THR A 300 -13.02 7.74 5.19
N LEU A 301 -12.18 8.64 5.68
CA LEU A 301 -10.75 8.65 5.43
C LEU A 301 -10.03 9.18 6.68
N ALA A 302 -8.70 9.03 6.74
CA ALA A 302 -7.89 9.50 7.84
C ALA A 302 -8.26 8.93 9.20
N LEU A 303 -7.99 7.69 9.41
CA LEU A 303 -8.14 7.08 10.72
C LEU A 303 -6.91 7.35 11.58
N ARG A 304 -7.05 8.10 12.69
CA ARG A 304 -5.95 8.41 13.62
C ARG A 304 -6.44 8.34 15.06
N PHE A 305 -5.54 7.98 15.98
CA PHE A 305 -5.78 8.06 17.41
C PHE A 305 -5.49 9.46 17.96
N ASP A 306 -6.24 9.86 18.99
CA ASP A 306 -5.78 10.86 19.97
C ASP A 306 -5.04 10.19 21.14
N GLN A 307 -4.64 10.96 22.15
CA GLN A 307 -3.89 10.45 23.30
C GLN A 307 -4.69 9.50 24.19
N ASP A 308 -6.01 9.56 24.13
CA ASP A 308 -6.93 8.68 24.88
C ASP A 308 -7.36 7.46 24.04
N GLU A 309 -6.72 7.21 22.91
CA GLU A 309 -7.06 6.20 21.91
C GLU A 309 -8.48 6.34 21.31
N ASN A 310 -9.10 7.52 21.36
CA ASN A 310 -10.27 7.73 20.53
C ASN A 310 -9.88 7.80 19.06
N LEU A 311 -10.78 7.34 18.20
CA LEU A 311 -10.56 7.29 16.75
C LEU A 311 -11.14 8.55 16.09
N TRP A 312 -10.32 9.21 15.29
CA TRP A 312 -10.72 10.38 14.53
C TRP A 312 -10.74 10.08 13.05
N LEU A 313 -11.80 10.53 12.35
CA LEU A 313 -12.04 10.28 10.94
C LEU A 313 -12.34 11.57 10.18
N GLY A 314 -11.82 11.70 8.97
CA GLY A 314 -12.27 12.66 7.98
C GLY A 314 -13.53 12.09 7.28
N MET A 315 -14.58 12.88 7.18
CA MET A 315 -15.86 12.46 6.62
C MET A 315 -16.05 12.95 5.18
N GLN A 316 -14.99 13.09 4.45
CA GLN A 316 -14.92 13.47 3.03
C GLN A 316 -16.03 14.48 2.58
N PHE A 317 -16.93 14.04 1.72
CA PHE A 317 -18.02 14.88 1.16
C PHE A 317 -19.12 15.24 2.17
N GLN A 318 -19.07 14.68 3.37
CA GLN A 318 -19.98 15.00 4.47
C GLN A 318 -19.63 16.31 5.20
N ALA A 319 -18.54 16.99 4.78
CA ALA A 319 -18.12 18.28 5.33
C ALA A 319 -17.95 18.28 6.86
N ALA A 320 -17.35 17.23 7.41
CA ALA A 320 -17.17 17.07 8.85
C ALA A 320 -15.94 16.22 9.18
N VAL A 321 -15.51 16.29 10.43
CA VAL A 321 -14.71 15.26 11.08
C VAL A 321 -15.53 14.59 12.17
N SER A 322 -15.21 13.33 12.51
CA SER A 322 -15.84 12.64 13.61
C SER A 322 -14.82 12.03 14.57
N LYS A 323 -15.21 11.97 15.82
CA LYS A 323 -14.52 11.27 16.90
C LYS A 323 -15.35 10.07 17.33
N PHE A 324 -14.74 8.91 17.48
CA PHE A 324 -15.34 7.72 18.03
C PHE A 324 -14.65 7.37 19.37
N ASP A 325 -15.42 7.34 20.42
CA ASP A 325 -14.97 6.93 21.75
C ASP A 325 -15.06 5.39 21.86
N GLN A 326 -13.92 4.73 21.97
CA GLN A 326 -13.85 3.26 22.05
C GLN A 326 -14.47 2.68 23.32
N LYS A 327 -14.61 3.46 24.40
CA LYS A 327 -15.17 2.98 25.68
C LYS A 327 -16.68 2.97 25.68
N THR A 328 -17.27 4.00 25.07
CA THR A 328 -18.73 4.19 25.00
C THR A 328 -19.32 3.74 23.67
N GLU A 329 -18.48 3.46 22.68
CA GLU A 329 -18.82 3.15 21.29
C GLU A 329 -19.73 4.21 20.64
N LYS A 330 -19.51 5.50 20.97
CA LYS A 330 -20.29 6.61 20.46
C LYS A 330 -19.48 7.52 19.57
N PHE A 331 -20.15 8.07 18.56
CA PHE A 331 -19.62 9.11 17.70
C PHE A 331 -19.99 10.51 18.20
N GLU A 332 -19.02 11.42 18.09
CA GLU A 332 -19.23 12.85 18.13
C GLU A 332 -18.84 13.44 16.76
N VAL A 333 -19.73 14.19 16.14
CA VAL A 333 -19.52 14.75 14.79
C VAL A 333 -19.35 16.26 14.89
N TYR A 334 -18.32 16.77 14.20
CA TYR A 334 -17.96 18.18 14.15
C TYR A 334 -18.10 18.68 12.70
N PRO A 335 -19.23 19.25 12.31
CA PRO A 335 -19.44 19.77 10.97
C PRO A 335 -18.61 21.03 10.74
N LEU A 336 -18.20 21.24 9.49
CA LEU A 336 -17.62 22.51 9.05
C LEU A 336 -18.62 23.67 9.20
N PRO A 337 -18.13 24.88 9.47
CA PRO A 337 -18.96 26.09 9.39
C PRO A 337 -19.69 26.18 8.03
N PRO A 338 -20.94 26.70 8.00
CA PRO A 338 -21.78 26.69 6.79
C PRO A 338 -21.10 27.25 5.52
N GLN A 339 -20.28 28.28 5.66
CA GLN A 339 -19.57 28.90 4.53
C GLN A 339 -18.50 27.98 3.87
N PHE A 340 -18.10 26.89 4.51
CA PHE A 340 -17.17 25.90 4.00
C PHE A 340 -17.86 24.58 3.61
N ASN A 341 -19.16 24.43 3.90
CA ASN A 341 -19.95 23.27 3.50
C ASN A 341 -20.46 23.44 2.05
N THR A 342 -19.53 23.55 1.12
CA THR A 342 -19.80 23.71 -0.32
C THR A 342 -19.91 22.36 -1.05
N PRO A 343 -20.35 22.31 -2.31
CA PRO A 343 -20.25 21.10 -3.14
C PRO A 343 -18.81 20.60 -3.34
N ASP A 344 -17.82 21.50 -3.25
CA ASP A 344 -16.40 21.20 -3.46
C ASP A 344 -15.73 20.54 -2.25
N VAL A 345 -16.36 20.58 -1.07
CA VAL A 345 -15.77 20.09 0.18
C VAL A 345 -15.33 18.64 0.08
N GLN A 346 -14.13 18.37 0.59
CA GLN A 346 -13.59 17.02 0.71
C GLN A 346 -12.66 16.93 1.91
N VAL A 347 -13.22 16.73 3.11
CA VAL A 347 -12.46 16.60 4.36
C VAL A 347 -11.79 15.24 4.40
N ASN A 348 -10.51 15.21 4.06
CA ASN A 348 -9.77 13.96 3.91
C ASN A 348 -8.99 13.57 5.16
N GLN A 349 -8.26 14.51 5.76
CA GLN A 349 -7.30 14.20 6.79
C GLN A 349 -7.60 14.91 8.10
N VAL A 350 -7.28 14.22 9.21
CA VAL A 350 -7.39 14.75 10.58
C VAL A 350 -6.14 14.37 11.37
N SER A 351 -5.68 15.25 12.26
CA SER A 351 -4.60 14.99 13.20
C SER A 351 -5.00 15.45 14.60
N ALA A 352 -5.25 14.47 15.46
CA ALA A 352 -5.64 14.66 16.85
C ALA A 352 -4.58 14.16 17.84
N ALA A 353 -3.46 13.64 17.36
CA ALA A 353 -2.43 12.98 18.18
C ALA A 353 -1.89 13.86 19.31
N HIS A 354 -1.83 15.18 19.11
CA HIS A 354 -1.32 16.14 20.08
C HIS A 354 -2.38 17.16 20.52
N SER A 355 -3.67 16.83 20.35
CA SER A 355 -4.78 17.72 20.76
C SER A 355 -4.83 18.00 22.26
N ASN A 356 -4.22 17.17 23.09
CA ASN A 356 -4.06 17.39 24.53
C ASN A 356 -3.16 18.59 24.90
N VAL A 357 -2.33 19.09 23.96
CA VAL A 357 -1.40 20.21 24.19
C VAL A 357 -2.15 21.54 24.32
N ASP A 358 -3.14 21.78 23.47
CA ASP A 358 -3.86 23.06 23.39
C ASP A 358 -5.39 22.91 23.24
N GLY A 359 -5.91 21.67 23.33
CA GLY A 359 -7.33 21.37 23.16
C GLY A 359 -7.83 21.47 21.72
N LYS A 360 -6.94 21.42 20.72
CA LYS A 360 -7.29 21.66 19.32
C LYS A 360 -6.90 20.49 18.41
N VAL A 361 -7.72 20.26 17.39
CA VAL A 361 -7.55 19.20 16.39
C VAL A 361 -7.39 19.81 15.01
N TRP A 362 -6.37 19.38 14.30
CA TRP A 362 -6.12 19.80 12.93
C TRP A 362 -6.83 18.89 11.94
N PHE A 363 -7.36 19.46 10.85
CA PHE A 363 -7.86 18.70 9.74
C PHE A 363 -7.73 19.48 8.42
N GLN A 364 -7.85 18.79 7.32
CA GLN A 364 -7.59 19.34 5.99
C GLN A 364 -8.78 19.07 5.06
N ASP A 365 -9.10 20.03 4.22
CA ASP A 365 -10.09 19.91 3.15
C ASP A 365 -9.40 20.04 1.78
N ALA A 366 -9.36 18.92 1.06
CA ALA A 366 -8.79 18.86 -0.29
C ALA A 366 -9.64 19.56 -1.34
N GLY A 367 -10.94 19.73 -1.08
CA GLY A 367 -11.86 20.37 -2.01
C GLY A 367 -11.72 21.88 -2.05
N THR A 368 -11.52 22.50 -0.90
CA THR A 368 -11.37 23.95 -0.78
C THR A 368 -9.92 24.39 -0.53
N TYR A 369 -8.99 23.42 -0.47
CA TYR A 369 -7.55 23.62 -0.34
C TYR A 369 -7.16 24.41 0.93
N ARG A 370 -7.73 24.02 2.08
CA ARG A 370 -7.54 24.68 3.37
C ARG A 370 -7.13 23.69 4.44
N VAL A 371 -6.41 24.22 5.44
CA VAL A 371 -6.19 23.54 6.72
C VAL A 371 -7.06 24.22 7.77
N PHE A 372 -7.69 23.42 8.62
CA PHE A 372 -8.58 23.88 9.67
C PHE A 372 -8.06 23.43 11.03
N ARG A 373 -8.42 24.20 12.07
CA ARG A 373 -8.14 23.84 13.45
C ARG A 373 -9.41 23.97 14.29
N LEU A 374 -9.93 22.84 14.77
CA LEU A 374 -11.10 22.76 15.64
C LEU A 374 -10.70 22.93 17.10
N ASP A 375 -11.28 23.88 17.80
CA ASP A 375 -11.21 23.99 19.25
C ASP A 375 -12.25 23.08 19.90
N LEU A 376 -11.79 22.09 20.68
CA LEU A 376 -12.68 21.07 21.28
C LEU A 376 -13.60 21.64 22.36
N LYS A 377 -13.22 22.74 23.01
CA LYS A 377 -14.00 23.37 24.07
C LYS A 377 -15.10 24.26 23.51
N THR A 378 -14.74 25.14 22.56
CA THR A 378 -15.66 26.13 22.02
C THR A 378 -16.42 25.65 20.79
N LYS A 379 -15.96 24.54 20.16
CA LYS A 379 -16.37 24.05 18.85
C LYS A 379 -16.12 25.03 17.70
N GLY A 380 -15.36 26.07 17.96
CA GLY A 380 -14.92 27.06 16.97
C GLY A 380 -13.90 26.44 15.99
N VAL A 381 -13.90 26.94 14.75
CA VAL A 381 -13.00 26.46 13.70
C VAL A 381 -12.17 27.63 13.17
N GLU A 382 -10.87 27.55 13.30
CA GLU A 382 -9.90 28.46 12.68
C GLU A 382 -9.55 27.95 11.27
N VAL A 383 -9.24 28.87 10.35
CA VAL A 383 -9.01 28.56 8.93
C VAL A 383 -7.66 29.09 8.48
N PHE A 384 -6.89 28.23 7.83
CA PHE A 384 -5.58 28.57 7.27
C PHE A 384 -5.58 28.28 5.76
N ALA A 385 -5.20 29.27 4.96
CA ALA A 385 -5.15 29.19 3.52
C ALA A 385 -3.70 29.35 3.04
N PRO A 386 -2.93 28.25 2.89
CA PRO A 386 -1.54 28.32 2.42
C PRO A 386 -1.41 29.01 1.06
N TYR A 387 -2.42 28.87 0.21
CA TYR A 387 -2.52 29.53 -1.08
C TYR A 387 -3.76 30.41 -1.13
N PRO A 388 -3.63 31.74 -0.96
CA PRO A 388 -4.79 32.65 -0.98
C PRO A 388 -5.41 32.80 -2.38
N ASN A 389 -4.61 32.62 -3.45
CA ASN A 389 -5.02 32.84 -4.82
C ASN A 389 -5.38 31.54 -5.56
N ILE A 390 -6.27 31.61 -6.56
CA ILE A 390 -6.66 30.51 -7.43
C ILE A 390 -5.86 30.59 -8.75
N PRO A 391 -5.41 29.48 -9.39
CA PRO A 391 -5.62 28.08 -8.98
C PRO A 391 -4.74 27.68 -7.79
N ARG A 392 -5.29 26.80 -6.93
CA ARG A 392 -4.59 26.27 -5.76
C ARG A 392 -4.18 24.83 -6.00
N PRO A 393 -2.97 24.42 -5.60
CA PRO A 393 -2.59 23.02 -5.65
C PRO A 393 -3.31 22.24 -4.55
N ASN A 394 -3.60 20.96 -4.82
CA ASN A 394 -4.32 20.07 -3.90
C ASN A 394 -3.48 19.80 -2.64
N LEU A 395 -3.97 20.20 -1.47
CA LEU A 395 -3.46 19.77 -0.17
C LEU A 395 -3.90 18.32 0.10
N TYR A 396 -3.08 17.55 0.83
CA TYR A 396 -3.44 16.16 1.05
C TYR A 396 -3.37 15.69 2.50
N ASP A 397 -2.24 15.80 3.21
CA ASP A 397 -2.13 15.35 4.60
C ASP A 397 -2.02 16.52 5.58
N VAL A 398 -2.34 16.25 6.85
CA VAL A 398 -2.05 17.09 7.99
C VAL A 398 -1.56 16.23 9.14
N ILE A 399 -0.43 16.61 9.74
CA ILE A 399 0.29 15.85 10.76
C ILE A 399 0.71 16.81 11.85
N SER A 400 0.42 16.53 13.14
CA SER A 400 0.85 17.39 14.23
C SER A 400 2.14 16.91 14.89
N ASP A 401 3.00 17.86 15.29
CA ASP A 401 4.17 17.59 16.12
C ASP A 401 3.84 17.66 17.64
N ALA A 402 4.82 17.40 18.49
CA ALA A 402 4.66 17.39 19.93
C ALA A 402 4.23 18.75 20.55
N GLN A 403 4.34 19.85 19.83
CA GLN A 403 3.84 21.17 20.18
C GLN A 403 2.49 21.50 19.55
N ASN A 404 1.86 20.51 18.91
CA ASN A 404 0.65 20.62 18.10
C ASN A 404 0.77 21.60 16.93
N ASN A 405 1.99 21.86 16.38
CA ASN A 405 2.10 22.52 15.08
C ASN A 405 1.65 21.56 13.98
N ALA A 406 1.01 22.07 12.93
CA ALA A 406 0.54 21.25 11.82
C ALA A 406 1.53 21.26 10.65
N TYR A 407 2.06 20.12 10.29
CA TYR A 407 2.70 19.92 9.00
C TYR A 407 1.65 19.49 7.98
N PHE A 408 1.77 19.93 6.74
CA PHE A 408 0.86 19.55 5.66
C PHE A 408 1.60 19.34 4.35
N THR A 409 1.01 18.56 3.47
CA THR A 409 1.61 18.17 2.18
C THR A 409 0.79 18.69 1.01
N ILE A 410 1.47 19.01 -0.10
CA ILE A 410 0.87 19.56 -1.32
C ILE A 410 0.95 18.51 -2.43
N PHE A 411 -0.07 17.65 -2.52
CA PHE A 411 -0.12 16.59 -3.53
C PHE A 411 -0.19 17.11 -4.96
N GLY A 412 -0.86 18.24 -5.16
CA GLY A 412 -0.93 18.90 -6.48
C GLY A 412 0.30 19.71 -6.87
N GLY A 413 1.35 19.69 -6.03
CA GLY A 413 2.56 20.52 -6.20
C GLY A 413 3.85 19.79 -5.87
N GLU A 414 4.78 20.53 -5.30
CA GLU A 414 6.11 20.04 -4.91
C GLU A 414 6.55 20.65 -3.58
N GLU A 415 5.59 20.92 -2.68
CA GLU A 415 5.87 21.60 -1.41
C GLU A 415 5.29 20.85 -0.23
N ILE A 416 5.91 21.05 0.92
CA ILE A 416 5.39 20.77 2.25
C ILE A 416 5.28 22.07 3.03
N GLY A 417 4.45 22.13 4.06
CA GLY A 417 4.33 23.32 4.88
C GLY A 417 4.15 22.99 6.36
N ARG A 418 4.32 24.04 7.19
CA ARG A 418 4.07 23.99 8.62
C ARG A 418 3.26 25.22 9.05
N ILE A 419 2.30 25.01 9.92
CA ILE A 419 1.56 26.06 10.62
C ILE A 419 1.97 26.02 12.08
N ASP A 420 2.50 27.13 12.57
CA ASP A 420 2.83 27.28 13.99
C ASP A 420 1.55 27.41 14.83
N ALA A 421 1.38 26.54 15.81
CA ALA A 421 0.15 26.44 16.61
C ALA A 421 -0.15 27.71 17.44
N LYS A 422 0.90 28.45 17.86
CA LYS A 422 0.76 29.64 18.70
C LYS A 422 0.48 30.91 17.90
N THR A 423 1.17 31.04 16.77
CA THR A 423 1.17 32.30 15.98
C THR A 423 0.32 32.21 14.73
N GLY A 424 -0.04 31.03 14.27
CA GLY A 424 -0.70 30.80 12.99
C GLY A 424 0.18 31.04 11.77
N LYS A 425 1.49 31.33 11.96
CA LYS A 425 2.42 31.58 10.84
C LYS A 425 2.59 30.34 10.00
N ILE A 426 2.48 30.50 8.67
CA ILE A 426 2.69 29.46 7.70
C ILE A 426 4.11 29.58 7.12
N GLN A 427 4.83 28.46 7.09
CA GLN A 427 6.11 28.31 6.41
C GLN A 427 5.98 27.21 5.35
N MET A 428 6.65 27.38 4.21
CA MET A 428 6.61 26.44 3.08
C MET A 428 8.03 26.11 2.63
N TRP A 429 8.25 24.86 2.23
CA TRP A 429 9.51 24.39 1.68
C TRP A 429 9.24 23.56 0.42
N ARG A 430 10.06 23.75 -0.60
CA ARG A 430 9.98 23.03 -1.86
C ARG A 430 10.84 21.77 -1.82
N THR A 431 10.29 20.65 -2.23
CA THR A 431 11.04 19.39 -2.38
C THR A 431 12.06 19.50 -3.52
N PRO A 432 13.19 18.77 -3.46
CA PRO A 432 14.20 18.77 -4.53
C PRO A 432 13.66 18.24 -5.86
N THR A 433 12.83 17.18 -5.82
CA THR A 433 12.21 16.62 -7.03
C THR A 433 11.04 17.47 -7.50
N ARG A 434 11.10 17.94 -8.76
CA ARG A 434 10.00 18.70 -9.38
C ARG A 434 8.75 17.84 -9.51
N ARG A 435 7.57 18.43 -9.24
CA ARG A 435 6.28 17.74 -9.27
C ARG A 435 6.31 16.47 -8.44
N SER A 436 6.98 16.51 -7.30
CA SER A 436 7.11 15.35 -6.41
C SER A 436 5.76 14.82 -5.90
N GLY A 437 4.79 15.71 -5.71
CA GLY A 437 3.46 15.37 -5.20
C GLY A 437 3.52 14.74 -3.81
N PRO A 438 4.02 15.47 -2.78
CA PRO A 438 4.03 14.97 -1.42
C PRO A 438 2.63 14.58 -0.97
N ARG A 439 2.44 13.34 -0.49
CA ARG A 439 1.10 12.82 -0.24
C ARG A 439 0.87 12.56 1.23
N ARG A 440 1.25 11.42 1.79
CA ARG A 440 1.05 11.10 3.21
C ARG A 440 2.36 10.76 3.90
N GLY A 441 2.36 10.91 5.23
CA GLY A 441 3.54 10.60 5.99
C GLY A 441 3.36 10.68 7.50
N MET A 442 4.49 10.74 8.19
CA MET A 442 4.55 10.87 9.64
C MET A 442 5.78 11.66 10.09
N LEU A 443 5.74 12.13 11.32
CA LEU A 443 6.93 12.61 12.04
C LEU A 443 7.55 11.43 12.79
N ASP A 444 8.87 11.28 12.68
CA ASP A 444 9.61 10.31 13.50
C ASP A 444 9.94 10.87 14.90
N GLU A 445 10.55 10.05 15.76
CA GLU A 445 10.94 10.42 17.12
C GLU A 445 11.92 11.61 17.19
N GLN A 446 12.65 11.89 16.11
CA GLN A 446 13.55 13.04 15.99
C GLN A 446 12.84 14.30 15.51
N GLY A 447 11.55 14.22 15.17
CA GLY A 447 10.73 15.28 14.63
C GLY A 447 10.95 15.55 13.15
N ARG A 448 11.56 14.60 12.39
CA ARG A 448 11.72 14.70 10.94
C ARG A 448 10.44 14.23 10.26
N LEU A 449 10.01 14.97 9.23
CA LEU A 449 8.85 14.61 8.44
C LEU A 449 9.25 13.64 7.32
N TRP A 450 8.69 12.44 7.35
CA TRP A 450 8.80 11.43 6.29
C TRP A 450 7.52 11.41 5.49
N PHE A 451 7.60 11.33 4.16
CA PHE A 451 6.42 11.38 3.29
C PHE A 451 6.65 10.65 1.96
N GLY A 452 5.54 10.17 1.37
CA GLY A 452 5.57 9.64 0.02
C GLY A 452 5.53 10.78 -1.00
N GLU A 453 6.51 10.83 -1.90
CA GLU A 453 6.48 11.66 -3.11
C GLU A 453 5.81 10.88 -4.22
N ASN A 454 4.49 10.81 -4.13
CA ASN A 454 3.72 9.88 -4.93
C ASN A 454 3.87 10.12 -6.45
N VAL A 455 3.90 11.38 -6.92
CA VAL A 455 4.11 11.71 -8.34
C VAL A 455 5.57 11.60 -8.74
N GLY A 456 6.48 11.94 -7.83
CA GLY A 456 7.92 11.86 -8.01
C GLY A 456 8.48 10.43 -7.92
N ASP A 457 7.65 9.46 -7.47
CA ASP A 457 8.03 8.06 -7.27
C ASP A 457 9.22 7.91 -6.31
N ARG A 458 9.15 8.59 -5.14
CA ARG A 458 10.20 8.61 -4.12
C ARG A 458 9.65 8.53 -2.70
N ILE A 459 10.52 8.23 -1.77
CA ILE A 459 10.34 8.50 -0.34
C ILE A 459 11.13 9.74 -0.02
N GLY A 460 10.47 10.77 0.53
CA GLY A 460 11.08 12.00 1.00
C GLY A 460 11.23 12.04 2.52
N MET A 461 12.25 12.73 3.00
CA MET A 461 12.45 13.10 4.39
C MET A 461 12.85 14.57 4.47
N PHE A 462 12.22 15.30 5.37
CA PHE A 462 12.55 16.69 5.69
C PHE A 462 12.91 16.82 7.17
N ASP A 463 14.06 17.42 7.45
CA ASP A 463 14.47 17.77 8.81
C ASP A 463 14.16 19.24 9.08
N PRO A 464 13.16 19.57 9.91
CA PRO A 464 12.77 20.95 10.17
C PRO A 464 13.80 21.77 10.99
N LYS A 465 14.79 21.11 11.61
CA LYS A 465 15.86 21.78 12.36
C LYS A 465 16.95 22.34 11.44
N THR A 466 17.21 21.64 10.35
CA THR A 466 18.25 21.99 9.37
C THR A 466 17.67 22.49 8.05
N GLU A 467 16.36 22.34 7.86
CA GLU A 467 15.61 22.61 6.63
C GLU A 467 16.14 21.82 5.42
N GLN A 468 16.73 20.63 5.67
CA GLN A 468 17.32 19.79 4.64
C GLN A 468 16.40 18.64 4.24
N PHE A 469 16.42 18.31 2.95
CA PHE A 469 15.72 17.17 2.37
C PHE A 469 16.67 16.03 2.06
N LYS A 470 16.13 14.80 2.14
CA LYS A 470 16.71 13.60 1.52
C LYS A 470 15.62 12.84 0.79
N GLU A 471 15.97 12.22 -0.33
CA GLU A 471 15.04 11.49 -1.18
C GLU A 471 15.64 10.15 -1.60
N TRP A 472 14.79 9.09 -1.66
CA TRP A 472 15.17 7.75 -2.10
C TRP A 472 14.19 7.25 -3.15
N ALA A 473 14.71 6.86 -4.33
CA ALA A 473 13.91 6.25 -5.38
C ALA A 473 13.77 4.75 -5.16
N PRO A 474 12.55 4.17 -5.21
CA PRO A 474 12.36 2.73 -5.21
C PRO A 474 13.09 2.06 -6.38
N PRO A 475 13.60 0.81 -6.22
CA PRO A 475 14.25 0.08 -7.32
C PRO A 475 13.28 -0.27 -8.46
N THR A 476 12.00 -0.50 -8.13
CA THR A 476 10.94 -0.67 -9.11
C THR A 476 10.36 0.69 -9.47
N PRO A 477 10.47 1.15 -10.72
CA PRO A 477 9.87 2.40 -11.15
C PRO A 477 8.34 2.30 -11.15
N MET A 478 7.66 3.40 -10.92
CA MET A 478 6.19 3.48 -10.83
C MET A 478 5.60 2.70 -9.65
N ALA A 479 6.34 2.61 -8.54
CA ALA A 479 5.83 2.08 -7.27
C ALA A 479 4.80 3.04 -6.67
N TRP A 480 4.98 4.34 -6.83
CA TRP A 480 4.07 5.40 -6.39
C TRP A 480 3.80 5.34 -4.89
N PRO A 481 4.82 5.57 -4.05
CA PRO A 481 4.66 5.59 -2.60
C PRO A 481 3.51 6.49 -2.17
N TYR A 482 2.52 5.92 -1.45
CA TYR A 482 1.34 6.68 -1.05
C TYR A 482 1.48 7.30 0.33
N ASP A 483 1.90 6.51 1.29
CA ASP A 483 2.09 6.84 2.70
C ASP A 483 3.44 6.31 3.18
N VAL A 484 3.99 6.88 4.23
CA VAL A 484 5.27 6.45 4.80
C VAL A 484 5.15 6.30 6.30
N ALA A 485 5.68 5.19 6.83
CA ALA A 485 5.82 4.94 8.26
C ALA A 485 7.26 4.54 8.60
N VAL A 486 7.72 4.92 9.78
CA VAL A 486 9.06 4.61 10.29
C VAL A 486 8.92 3.68 11.49
N ASP A 487 9.66 2.59 11.51
CA ASP A 487 9.69 1.69 12.65
C ASP A 487 10.73 2.11 13.70
N THR A 488 10.68 1.47 14.89
CA THR A 488 11.61 1.78 15.99
C THR A 488 13.07 1.41 15.69
N SER A 489 13.35 0.66 14.64
CA SER A 489 14.71 0.42 14.16
C SER A 489 15.22 1.50 13.21
N GLY A 490 14.35 2.45 12.82
CA GLY A 490 14.63 3.50 11.86
C GLY A 490 14.50 3.06 10.41
N GLU A 491 13.98 1.87 10.12
CA GLU A 491 13.64 1.47 8.75
C GLU A 491 12.30 2.08 8.34
N VAL A 492 12.18 2.40 7.06
CA VAL A 492 11.09 3.19 6.50
C VAL A 492 10.23 2.32 5.60
N TRP A 493 8.94 2.32 5.84
CA TRP A 493 7.97 1.46 5.20
C TRP A 493 6.98 2.25 4.35
N THR A 494 6.64 1.73 3.18
CA THR A 494 5.59 2.28 2.32
C THR A 494 4.92 1.19 1.51
N GLY A 495 3.66 1.42 1.12
CA GLY A 495 2.99 0.62 0.11
C GLY A 495 3.16 1.24 -1.28
N GLY A 496 3.47 0.41 -2.26
CA GLY A 496 3.38 0.79 -3.66
C GLY A 496 1.92 0.79 -4.11
N GLU A 497 1.42 1.91 -4.62
CA GLU A 497 0.00 2.04 -4.99
C GLU A 497 -0.37 1.14 -6.20
N TRP A 498 0.61 0.81 -7.07
CA TRP A 498 0.36 0.15 -8.35
C TRP A 498 1.11 -1.16 -8.60
N ASP A 499 2.17 -1.44 -7.84
CA ASP A 499 3.10 -2.55 -8.12
C ASP A 499 2.86 -3.80 -7.29
N ASP A 500 1.78 -3.82 -6.49
CA ASP A 500 1.45 -4.90 -5.56
C ASP A 500 2.58 -5.22 -4.58
N ARG A 501 3.29 -4.20 -4.09
CA ARG A 501 4.44 -4.39 -3.20
C ARG A 501 4.40 -3.51 -1.96
N ILE A 502 4.99 -4.03 -0.90
CA ILE A 502 5.40 -3.26 0.25
C ILE A 502 6.91 -3.06 0.17
N LEU A 503 7.33 -1.83 0.35
CA LEU A 503 8.72 -1.41 0.28
C LEU A 503 9.22 -1.12 1.70
N ARG A 504 10.41 -1.62 2.02
CA ARG A 504 11.13 -1.36 3.27
C ARG A 504 12.50 -0.81 2.94
N LEU A 505 12.74 0.44 3.29
CA LEU A 505 13.97 1.18 3.04
C LEU A 505 14.84 1.20 4.30
N ASN A 506 16.12 0.86 4.16
CA ASN A 506 17.12 1.25 5.15
C ASN A 506 17.71 2.60 4.74
N PRO A 507 17.40 3.71 5.44
CA PRO A 507 17.81 5.04 5.00
C PRO A 507 19.30 5.32 5.17
N ALA A 508 20.02 4.52 5.99
CA ALA A 508 21.47 4.65 6.17
C ALA A 508 22.25 4.09 4.98
N THR A 509 21.74 3.02 4.35
CA THR A 509 22.40 2.37 3.21
C THR A 509 21.73 2.70 1.87
N GLY A 510 20.51 3.23 1.87
CA GLY A 510 19.67 3.40 0.68
C GLY A 510 19.12 2.08 0.12
N GLY A 511 19.33 0.96 0.82
CA GLY A 511 18.89 -0.36 0.38
C GLY A 511 17.39 -0.59 0.59
N PHE A 512 16.73 -1.23 -0.38
CA PHE A 512 15.32 -1.59 -0.32
C PHE A 512 15.10 -3.10 -0.25
N VAL A 513 14.07 -3.51 0.49
CA VAL A 513 13.45 -4.83 0.40
C VAL A 513 12.05 -4.63 -0.18
N GLN A 514 11.67 -5.41 -1.21
CA GLN A 514 10.39 -5.30 -1.90
C GLN A 514 9.60 -6.60 -1.73
N TYR A 515 8.59 -6.58 -0.89
CA TYR A 515 7.73 -7.72 -0.58
C TYR A 515 6.55 -7.76 -1.56
N LEU A 516 6.45 -8.79 -2.40
CA LEU A 516 5.33 -9.00 -3.33
C LEU A 516 4.11 -9.49 -2.56
N LEU A 517 2.99 -8.82 -2.70
CA LEU A 517 1.73 -9.17 -2.05
C LEU A 517 1.00 -10.31 -2.79
N PRO A 518 0.23 -11.14 -2.08
CA PRO A 518 -0.42 -12.33 -2.66
C PRO A 518 -1.46 -12.02 -3.73
N ARG A 519 -2.21 -10.90 -3.58
CA ARG A 519 -3.28 -10.49 -4.50
C ARG A 519 -2.96 -9.17 -5.19
N PHE A 520 -3.78 -8.79 -6.17
CA PHE A 520 -3.77 -7.43 -6.69
C PHE A 520 -4.16 -6.45 -5.61
N THR A 521 -3.50 -5.29 -5.60
CA THR A 521 -3.65 -4.32 -4.53
C THR A 521 -3.85 -2.91 -5.06
N ASN A 522 -4.52 -2.09 -4.24
CA ASN A 522 -4.42 -0.66 -4.30
C ASN A 522 -4.21 -0.18 -2.87
N LEU A 523 -2.93 0.00 -2.51
CA LEU A 523 -2.51 0.31 -1.16
C LEU A 523 -2.60 1.81 -0.89
N ARG A 524 -3.09 2.15 0.30
CA ARG A 524 -3.28 3.53 0.72
C ARG A 524 -2.48 3.83 1.99
N ARG A 525 -3.15 4.02 3.11
CA ARG A 525 -2.49 4.24 4.38
C ARG A 525 -1.77 3.00 4.87
N THR A 526 -0.57 3.20 5.37
CA THR A 526 0.25 2.17 5.99
C THR A 526 0.30 2.34 7.51
N PHE A 527 0.38 1.23 8.24
CA PHE A 527 0.57 1.24 9.67
C PHE A 527 1.67 0.26 10.07
N VAL A 528 2.63 0.75 10.83
CA VAL A 528 3.72 -0.05 11.37
C VAL A 528 3.46 -0.28 12.87
N GLN A 529 3.32 -1.55 13.25
CA GLN A 529 3.19 -1.96 14.63
C GLN A 529 4.54 -2.49 15.12
N ASN A 530 5.13 -1.79 16.08
CA ASN A 530 6.38 -2.20 16.72
C ASN A 530 6.05 -3.11 17.91
N LEU A 531 6.49 -4.36 17.84
CA LEU A 531 6.29 -5.37 18.86
C LEU A 531 7.64 -5.85 19.40
N PRO A 532 7.72 -6.38 20.64
CA PRO A 532 8.97 -6.92 21.19
C PRO A 532 9.64 -7.99 20.32
N GLN A 533 8.83 -8.75 19.55
CA GLN A 533 9.31 -9.80 18.66
C GLN A 533 9.67 -9.30 17.26
N GLY A 534 9.44 -8.04 16.93
CA GLY A 534 9.73 -7.43 15.63
C GLY A 534 8.62 -6.53 15.11
N THR A 535 8.87 -5.93 13.96
CA THR A 535 7.94 -5.02 13.30
C THR A 535 6.91 -5.79 12.47
N THR A 536 5.66 -5.38 12.55
CA THR A 536 4.57 -5.86 11.69
C THR A 536 4.00 -4.70 10.89
N PHE A 537 3.75 -4.92 9.63
CA PHE A 537 3.15 -3.93 8.75
C PHE A 537 1.68 -4.30 8.47
N TRP A 538 0.80 -3.30 8.53
CA TRP A 538 -0.62 -3.45 8.27
C TRP A 538 -1.09 -2.48 7.20
N VAL A 539 -1.95 -2.95 6.29
CA VAL A 539 -2.51 -2.13 5.22
C VAL A 539 -3.84 -2.68 4.74
N GLY A 540 -4.71 -1.78 4.29
CA GLY A 540 -5.95 -2.15 3.60
C GLY A 540 -5.72 -2.32 2.10
N ASN A 541 -6.43 -3.26 1.50
CA ASN A 541 -6.54 -3.43 0.05
C ASN A 541 -7.91 -2.96 -0.43
N THR A 542 -7.96 -1.77 -1.02
CA THR A 542 -9.22 -1.14 -1.42
C THR A 542 -9.86 -1.77 -2.66
N HIS A 543 -9.13 -2.57 -3.44
CA HIS A 543 -9.67 -3.25 -4.61
C HIS A 543 -10.21 -4.65 -4.31
N GLU A 544 -9.74 -5.30 -3.24
CA GLU A 544 -10.06 -6.70 -2.92
C GLU A 544 -10.72 -6.87 -1.54
N ALA A 545 -11.24 -5.79 -0.97
CA ALA A 545 -11.96 -5.78 0.31
C ALA A 545 -11.28 -6.63 1.39
N SER A 546 -9.98 -6.40 1.63
CA SER A 546 -9.21 -7.15 2.62
C SER A 546 -8.24 -6.29 3.41
N ILE A 547 -7.84 -6.77 4.58
CA ILE A 547 -6.75 -6.22 5.39
C ILE A 547 -5.58 -7.18 5.34
N ILE A 548 -4.39 -6.67 5.10
CA ILE A 548 -3.16 -7.43 4.96
C ILE A 548 -2.26 -7.13 6.15
N LYS A 549 -1.81 -8.19 6.81
CA LYS A 549 -0.73 -8.20 7.78
C LYS A 549 0.52 -8.79 7.14
N LEU A 550 1.64 -8.09 7.22
CA LEU A 550 2.94 -8.57 6.77
C LEU A 550 3.88 -8.68 7.97
N GLU A 551 4.49 -9.85 8.15
CA GLU A 551 5.44 -10.15 9.22
C GLU A 551 6.79 -10.56 8.61
N PRO A 552 7.82 -9.67 8.61
CA PRO A 552 9.16 -10.06 8.19
C PRO A 552 9.75 -11.10 9.15
N LEU A 553 10.44 -12.09 8.60
CA LEU A 553 11.12 -13.13 9.37
C LEU A 553 12.60 -12.81 9.63
N ASP A 554 13.13 -11.84 8.90
CA ASP A 554 14.47 -11.32 9.07
C ASP A 554 14.49 -10.35 10.27
N ARG A 555 14.94 -10.83 11.42
CA ARG A 555 15.17 -9.97 12.58
C ARG A 555 16.34 -9.03 12.29
N VAL A 556 16.08 -7.75 12.14
CA VAL A 556 17.15 -6.74 12.28
C VAL A 556 17.57 -6.80 13.75
N LYS A 557 18.81 -7.22 14.03
CA LYS A 557 19.37 -7.02 15.37
C LYS A 557 19.28 -5.52 15.64
N ALA A 558 18.50 -5.13 16.66
CA ALA A 558 18.49 -3.75 17.12
C ALA A 558 19.96 -3.32 17.25
N ALA A 559 20.34 -2.26 16.55
CA ALA A 559 21.65 -1.68 16.74
C ALA A 559 21.77 -1.38 18.24
N ALA A 560 22.77 -1.94 18.88
CA ALA A 560 23.06 -1.62 20.27
C ALA A 560 23.22 -0.09 20.34
N ARG A 561 22.31 0.56 21.08
CA ARG A 561 22.32 2.00 21.33
C ARG A 561 23.49 2.34 22.23
#